data_e93a7f23072b1cd2088d383c1a6862ee
#
_entry.id   e93a7f23072b1cd2088d383c1a6862ee
#
_cell.length_a   1.000
_cell.length_b   1.000
_cell.length_c   1.000
_cell.angle_alpha   90.00
_cell.angle_beta   90.00
_cell.angle_gamma   90.00
#
_symmetry.space_group_name_H-M   'P 1'
#
loop_
_entity.id
_entity.type
_entity.pdbx_description
1 polymer ?
#
loop_
_entity_poly.entity_id
_entity_poly.type
_entity_poly.pdbx_seq_one_letter_code
_entity_poly.pdbx_strand_id
1 'polypeptide(L)'
;SSPTQAQVGYRATFTTALVGELTREMQMNLTLEDNTWKVAWEDGMIMPELRGGNRLYMDVKTPTRGNIYDLNGSAIVMEGEGVALGIVPGQIDPDREGRLLSELSSLTGFTTQYLQSLYEFAAPDWYIPVGDASAQAVRQRWDVLSTLSGLVMNFYDTRYYLNGALFVVKTDSM
;
A
#
# COMPACT_ATOMS: atom_id res chain seq x y z
N SER A 1 50.90 36.17 0.02
CA SER A 1 50.47 35.03 0.86
C SER A 1 49.94 33.95 -0.05
N SER A 2 50.47 32.75 0.12
CA SER A 2 49.98 31.58 -0.60
C SER A 2 48.53 31.32 -0.19
N PRO A 3 47.67 30.89 -1.12
CA PRO A 3 46.28 30.54 -0.76
C PRO A 3 46.26 29.39 0.23
N THR A 4 45.53 29.55 1.33
CA THR A 4 45.33 28.54 2.36
C THR A 4 44.05 27.70 2.14
N GLN A 5 43.28 28.03 1.11
CA GLN A 5 42.05 27.36 0.73
C GLN A 5 42.03 27.10 -0.77
N ALA A 6 41.51 25.99 -1.18
CA ALA A 6 41.28 25.62 -2.57
C ALA A 6 39.94 24.89 -2.72
N GLN A 7 39.36 24.96 -3.91
CA GLN A 7 38.16 24.22 -4.27
C GLN A 7 38.45 23.37 -5.50
N VAL A 8 38.03 22.09 -5.44
CA VAL A 8 38.20 21.13 -6.53
C VAL A 8 36.85 20.62 -6.96
N GLY A 9 36.52 20.81 -8.23
CA GLY A 9 35.36 20.19 -8.87
C GLY A 9 35.71 18.78 -9.33
N TYR A 10 34.76 17.84 -9.15
CA TYR A 10 34.88 16.48 -9.66
C TYR A 10 33.53 15.93 -10.07
N ARG A 11 33.56 14.91 -10.92
CA ARG A 11 32.38 14.17 -11.35
C ARG A 11 32.44 12.77 -10.76
N ALA A 12 31.35 12.34 -10.08
CA ALA A 12 31.22 10.96 -9.62
C ALA A 12 30.02 10.29 -10.28
N THR A 13 30.20 9.02 -10.63
CA THR A 13 29.14 8.17 -11.16
C THR A 13 28.94 7.02 -10.17
N PHE A 14 27.70 6.91 -9.66
CA PHE A 14 27.28 5.85 -8.76
C PHE A 14 26.50 4.83 -9.56
N THR A 15 26.97 3.59 -9.60
CA THR A 15 26.26 2.48 -10.23
C THR A 15 25.37 1.83 -9.19
N THR A 16 24.06 1.84 -9.42
CA THR A 16 23.07 1.26 -8.52
C THR A 16 22.33 0.12 -9.20
N ALA A 17 21.93 -0.89 -8.44
CA ALA A 17 21.21 -2.05 -8.97
C ALA A 17 19.77 -1.75 -9.42
N LEU A 18 19.14 -0.69 -8.87
CA LEU A 18 17.74 -0.41 -9.08
C LEU A 18 17.46 0.78 -10.02
N VAL A 19 18.28 1.84 -9.95
CA VAL A 19 18.08 3.05 -10.76
C VAL A 19 19.15 3.27 -11.80
N GLY A 20 20.09 2.31 -11.95
CA GLY A 20 21.20 2.40 -12.91
C GLY A 20 22.28 3.39 -12.48
N GLU A 21 22.83 4.14 -13.43
CA GLU A 21 23.92 5.07 -13.18
C GLU A 21 23.40 6.46 -12.82
N LEU A 22 23.88 6.99 -11.69
CA LEU A 22 23.62 8.35 -11.23
C LEU A 22 24.93 9.14 -11.30
N THR A 23 25.00 10.10 -12.18
CA THR A 23 26.18 10.98 -12.31
C THR A 23 25.89 12.34 -11.66
N ARG A 24 26.83 12.82 -10.85
CA ARG A 24 26.77 14.12 -10.16
C ARG A 24 28.07 14.89 -10.32
N GLU A 25 27.93 16.19 -10.55
CA GLU A 25 29.03 17.17 -10.46
C GLU A 25 29.11 17.63 -9.00
N MET A 26 30.29 17.54 -8.43
CA MET A 26 30.53 17.80 -7.02
C MET A 26 31.74 18.72 -6.83
N GLN A 27 31.80 19.35 -5.66
CA GLN A 27 32.90 20.21 -5.26
C GLN A 27 33.38 19.82 -3.88
N MET A 28 34.71 19.79 -3.70
CA MET A 28 35.32 19.64 -2.38
C MET A 28 36.13 20.88 -2.04
N ASN A 29 36.02 21.30 -0.78
CA ASN A 29 36.81 22.36 -0.22
C ASN A 29 38.05 21.78 0.47
N LEU A 30 39.21 22.36 0.18
CA LEU A 30 40.48 21.99 0.75
C LEU A 30 41.03 23.11 1.61
N THR A 31 41.64 22.78 2.72
CA THR A 31 42.34 23.70 3.60
C THR A 31 43.77 23.26 3.76
N LEU A 32 44.74 24.20 3.67
CA LEU A 32 46.15 23.94 3.88
C LEU A 32 46.46 24.05 5.38
N GLU A 33 46.83 22.91 6.00
CA GLU A 33 47.24 22.82 7.39
C GLU A 33 48.57 22.09 7.46
N ASP A 34 49.52 22.64 8.20
CA ASP A 34 50.87 22.08 8.38
C ASP A 34 51.55 21.67 7.05
N ASN A 35 51.44 22.55 6.05
CA ASN A 35 51.96 22.35 4.71
C ASN A 35 51.35 21.14 3.97
N THR A 36 50.20 20.66 4.40
CA THR A 36 49.45 19.53 3.81
C THR A 36 48.04 19.97 3.51
N TRP A 37 47.52 19.68 2.28
CA TRP A 37 46.16 19.92 1.91
C TRP A 37 45.26 18.86 2.53
N LYS A 38 44.25 19.30 3.32
CA LYS A 38 43.25 18.44 3.92
C LYS A 38 41.85 18.76 3.36
N VAL A 39 41.00 17.76 3.25
CA VAL A 39 39.63 17.91 2.82
C VAL A 39 38.79 18.42 3.97
N ALA A 40 38.13 19.58 3.77
CA ALA A 40 37.10 20.06 4.70
C ALA A 40 35.81 19.26 4.41
N TRP A 41 35.64 18.19 5.13
CA TRP A 41 34.59 17.21 4.87
C TRP A 41 33.18 17.77 5.13
N GLU A 42 32.25 17.49 4.21
CA GLU A 42 30.81 17.68 4.39
C GLU A 42 30.04 16.59 3.63
N ASP A 43 28.79 16.27 4.05
CA ASP A 43 27.95 15.25 3.44
C ASP A 43 27.67 15.50 1.96
N GLY A 44 27.60 16.78 1.57
CA GLY A 44 27.44 17.21 0.17
C GLY A 44 28.56 16.82 -0.77
N MET A 45 29.69 16.32 -0.24
CA MET A 45 30.78 15.77 -1.04
C MET A 45 30.51 14.34 -1.52
N ILE A 46 29.57 13.62 -0.90
CA ILE A 46 29.11 12.32 -1.42
C ILE A 46 28.07 12.55 -2.50
N MET A 47 27.05 13.37 -2.18
CA MET A 47 26.01 13.86 -3.08
C MET A 47 25.57 15.24 -2.64
N PRO A 48 25.42 16.24 -3.54
CA PRO A 48 24.97 17.58 -3.16
C PRO A 48 23.66 17.62 -2.40
N GLU A 49 22.78 16.66 -2.69
CA GLU A 49 21.46 16.50 -2.07
C GLU A 49 21.53 16.13 -0.57
N LEU A 50 22.65 15.59 -0.10
CA LEU A 50 22.84 15.20 1.33
C LEU A 50 23.23 16.36 2.23
N ARG A 51 23.52 17.56 1.70
CA ARG A 51 23.87 18.73 2.51
C ARG A 51 22.85 19.02 3.61
N GLY A 52 23.37 19.39 4.79
CA GLY A 52 22.51 19.76 5.90
C GLY A 52 21.87 18.58 6.63
N GLY A 53 22.42 17.39 6.51
CA GLY A 53 21.90 16.18 7.16
C GLY A 53 20.69 15.56 6.46
N ASN A 54 20.46 15.92 5.22
CA ASN A 54 19.41 15.31 4.38
C ASN A 54 19.68 13.80 4.16
N ARG A 55 18.62 13.07 3.89
CA ARG A 55 18.67 11.63 3.61
C ARG A 55 18.05 11.34 2.25
N LEU A 56 18.58 10.34 1.56
CA LEU A 56 17.97 9.80 0.35
C LEU A 56 17.00 8.67 0.74
N TYR A 57 15.81 8.73 0.18
CA TYR A 57 14.81 7.67 0.28
C TYR A 57 14.47 7.17 -1.11
N MET A 58 14.24 5.86 -1.20
CA MET A 58 13.70 5.25 -2.40
C MET A 58 12.22 4.96 -2.16
N ASP A 59 11.36 5.58 -2.96
CA ASP A 59 9.94 5.26 -3.02
C ASP A 59 9.71 4.38 -4.25
N VAL A 60 9.47 3.09 -4.00
CA VAL A 60 9.19 2.10 -5.05
C VAL A 60 7.68 2.03 -5.24
N LYS A 61 7.19 2.62 -6.33
CA LYS A 61 5.79 2.48 -6.73
C LYS A 61 5.64 1.24 -7.59
N THR A 62 4.93 0.25 -7.07
CA THR A 62 4.52 -0.91 -7.88
C THR A 62 3.44 -0.44 -8.85
N PRO A 63 3.65 -0.54 -10.19
CA PRO A 63 2.62 -0.15 -11.14
C PRO A 63 1.44 -1.10 -11.04
N THR A 64 0.24 -0.57 -11.24
CA THR A 64 -0.97 -1.38 -11.36
C THR A 64 -0.91 -2.23 -12.63
N ARG A 65 -1.45 -3.44 -12.57
CA ARG A 65 -1.53 -4.29 -13.76
C ARG A 65 -2.58 -3.74 -14.72
N GLY A 66 -2.28 -3.71 -16.02
CA GLY A 66 -3.23 -3.29 -17.05
C GLY A 66 -4.49 -4.15 -17.06
N ASN A 67 -5.61 -3.56 -17.52
CA ASN A 67 -6.84 -4.29 -17.80
C ASN A 67 -6.67 -5.21 -19.00
N ILE A 68 -7.47 -6.27 -19.08
CA ILE A 68 -7.51 -7.20 -20.22
C ILE A 68 -8.87 -7.05 -20.90
N TYR A 69 -8.86 -6.85 -22.21
CA TYR A 69 -10.05 -6.69 -23.02
C TYR A 69 -10.13 -7.81 -24.07
N ASP A 70 -11.33 -8.14 -24.50
CA ASP A 70 -11.55 -9.00 -25.66
C ASP A 70 -11.34 -8.23 -26.97
N LEU A 71 -11.49 -8.92 -28.12
CA LEU A 71 -11.33 -8.32 -29.45
C LEU A 71 -12.38 -7.23 -29.74
N ASN A 72 -13.51 -7.22 -29.04
CA ASN A 72 -14.58 -6.24 -29.18
C ASN A 72 -14.43 -5.05 -28.24
N GLY A 73 -13.35 -5.02 -27.43
CA GLY A 73 -13.11 -3.99 -26.44
C GLY A 73 -13.88 -4.18 -25.12
N SER A 74 -14.54 -5.33 -24.92
CA SER A 74 -15.19 -5.65 -23.66
C SER A 74 -14.14 -6.10 -22.63
N ALA A 75 -14.21 -5.58 -21.43
CA ALA A 75 -13.26 -5.93 -20.40
C ALA A 75 -13.45 -7.38 -19.95
N ILE A 76 -12.39 -8.18 -19.96
CA ILE A 76 -12.34 -9.53 -19.40
C ILE A 76 -11.85 -9.47 -17.96
N VAL A 77 -10.86 -8.64 -17.71
CA VAL A 77 -10.28 -8.38 -16.36
C VAL A 77 -10.07 -6.89 -16.19
N MET A 78 -10.63 -6.32 -15.15
CA MET A 78 -10.48 -4.90 -14.79
C MET A 78 -9.95 -4.74 -13.38
N GLU A 79 -9.25 -3.63 -13.15
CA GLU A 79 -9.07 -3.15 -11.79
C GLU A 79 -10.41 -2.75 -11.20
N GLY A 80 -10.55 -3.01 -9.91
CA GLY A 80 -11.73 -2.64 -9.16
C GLY A 80 -11.44 -2.65 -7.67
N GLU A 81 -12.43 -2.35 -6.88
CA GLU A 81 -12.32 -2.26 -5.45
C GLU A 81 -13.20 -3.32 -4.79
N GLY A 82 -12.59 -4.15 -3.94
CA GLY A 82 -13.26 -5.11 -3.08
C GLY A 82 -13.43 -4.56 -1.66
N VAL A 83 -14.29 -5.21 -0.90
CA VAL A 83 -14.47 -4.94 0.53
C VAL A 83 -14.38 -6.25 1.29
N ALA A 84 -13.35 -6.37 2.13
CA ALA A 84 -13.28 -7.46 3.09
C ALA A 84 -14.23 -7.16 4.24
N LEU A 85 -15.16 -8.07 4.46
CA LEU A 85 -16.19 -7.98 5.49
C LEU A 85 -15.78 -8.79 6.70
N GLY A 86 -15.96 -8.23 7.88
CA GLY A 86 -15.69 -8.91 9.14
C GLY A 86 -16.68 -8.52 10.22
N ILE A 87 -16.70 -9.31 11.27
CA ILE A 87 -17.54 -9.11 12.46
C ILE A 87 -16.66 -9.02 13.70
N VAL A 88 -17.01 -8.11 14.62
CA VAL A 88 -16.51 -8.07 16.01
C VAL A 88 -17.68 -8.40 16.94
N PRO A 89 -17.74 -9.63 17.48
CA PRO A 89 -18.94 -10.14 18.18
C PRO A 89 -19.42 -9.26 19.34
N GLY A 90 -18.49 -8.74 20.16
CA GLY A 90 -18.85 -7.91 21.32
C GLY A 90 -19.39 -6.54 20.97
N GLN A 91 -19.37 -6.14 19.71
CA GLN A 91 -19.90 -4.86 19.22
C GLN A 91 -21.25 -5.04 18.50
N ILE A 92 -21.73 -6.26 18.30
CA ILE A 92 -23.02 -6.51 17.65
C ILE A 92 -24.15 -6.02 18.58
N ASP A 93 -25.07 -5.24 18.01
CA ASP A 93 -26.32 -4.92 18.66
C ASP A 93 -27.28 -6.15 18.56
N PRO A 94 -27.68 -6.77 19.69
CA PRO A 94 -28.53 -7.96 19.66
C PRO A 94 -29.85 -7.76 18.95
N ASP A 95 -30.43 -6.55 19.03
CA ASP A 95 -31.70 -6.22 18.38
C ASP A 95 -31.54 -6.10 16.85
N ARG A 96 -30.34 -5.96 16.35
CA ARG A 96 -30.00 -5.80 14.93
C ARG A 96 -29.18 -6.94 14.33
N GLU A 97 -28.81 -7.94 15.12
CA GLU A 97 -28.01 -9.10 14.68
C GLU A 97 -28.65 -9.81 13.48
N GLY A 98 -29.95 -10.07 13.54
CA GLY A 98 -30.65 -10.71 12.43
C GLY A 98 -30.58 -9.92 11.12
N ARG A 99 -30.60 -8.58 11.21
CA ARG A 99 -30.42 -7.70 10.05
C ARG A 99 -28.98 -7.72 9.54
N LEU A 100 -28.00 -7.67 10.44
CA LEU A 100 -26.57 -7.80 10.12
C LEU A 100 -26.30 -9.08 9.34
N LEU A 101 -26.78 -10.21 9.85
CA LEU A 101 -26.60 -11.52 9.19
C LEU A 101 -27.30 -11.60 7.83
N SER A 102 -28.48 -10.98 7.69
CA SER A 102 -29.21 -10.94 6.42
C SER A 102 -28.47 -10.11 5.35
N GLU A 103 -27.93 -8.95 5.73
CA GLU A 103 -27.14 -8.10 4.81
C GLU A 103 -25.84 -8.78 4.41
N LEU A 104 -25.13 -9.38 5.36
CA LEU A 104 -23.90 -10.15 5.08
C LEU A 104 -24.18 -11.36 4.19
N SER A 105 -25.26 -12.11 4.45
CA SER A 105 -25.69 -13.22 3.60
C SER A 105 -25.95 -12.79 2.16
N SER A 106 -26.58 -11.64 1.98
CA SER A 106 -26.86 -11.07 0.66
C SER A 106 -25.59 -10.59 -0.07
N LEU A 107 -24.57 -10.14 0.65
CA LEU A 107 -23.32 -9.67 0.09
C LEU A 107 -22.33 -10.80 -0.22
N THR A 108 -22.25 -11.80 0.65
CA THR A 108 -21.26 -12.89 0.56
C THR A 108 -21.80 -14.14 -0.09
N GLY A 109 -23.12 -14.32 -0.15
CA GLY A 109 -23.78 -15.55 -0.60
C GLY A 109 -23.78 -16.68 0.43
N PHE A 110 -23.22 -16.48 1.62
CA PHE A 110 -23.26 -17.45 2.70
C PHE A 110 -24.61 -17.43 3.43
N THR A 111 -25.00 -18.56 4.01
CA THR A 111 -26.24 -18.61 4.83
C THR A 111 -26.05 -17.90 6.16
N THR A 112 -27.12 -17.33 6.71
CA THR A 112 -27.09 -16.65 8.03
C THR A 112 -26.63 -17.60 9.15
N GLN A 113 -26.99 -18.89 9.06
CA GLN A 113 -26.54 -19.92 10.01
C GLN A 113 -25.03 -20.14 9.95
N TYR A 114 -24.45 -20.21 8.73
CA TYR A 114 -23.01 -20.32 8.57
C TYR A 114 -22.29 -19.09 9.13
N LEU A 115 -22.75 -17.89 8.79
CA LEU A 115 -22.19 -16.65 9.30
C LEU A 115 -22.23 -16.57 10.83
N GLN A 116 -23.33 -16.99 11.46
CA GLN A 116 -23.46 -17.05 12.91
C GLN A 116 -22.48 -18.02 13.53
N SER A 117 -22.30 -19.20 12.93
CA SER A 117 -21.36 -20.22 13.42
C SER A 117 -19.90 -19.78 13.42
N LEU A 118 -19.51 -18.76 12.59
CA LEU A 118 -18.14 -18.26 12.53
C LEU A 118 -17.72 -17.54 13.82
N TYR A 119 -18.66 -16.95 14.55
CA TYR A 119 -18.35 -16.17 15.75
C TYR A 119 -19.02 -16.70 17.03
N GLU A 120 -19.80 -17.76 16.97
CA GLU A 120 -20.52 -18.33 18.13
C GLU A 120 -19.59 -18.64 19.33
N PHE A 121 -18.36 -19.07 19.07
CA PHE A 121 -17.35 -19.39 20.08
C PHE A 121 -16.17 -18.42 20.09
N ALA A 122 -16.27 -17.29 19.40
CA ALA A 122 -15.19 -16.31 19.31
C ALA A 122 -15.17 -15.40 20.55
N ALA A 123 -13.99 -14.89 20.90
CA ALA A 123 -13.90 -13.86 21.93
C ALA A 123 -14.58 -12.56 21.46
N PRO A 124 -15.19 -11.79 22.37
CA PRO A 124 -15.98 -10.61 22.02
C PRO A 124 -15.21 -9.53 21.24
N ASP A 125 -13.89 -9.44 21.42
CA ASP A 125 -12.99 -8.47 20.84
C ASP A 125 -12.29 -8.96 19.56
N TRP A 126 -12.54 -10.20 19.15
CA TRP A 126 -11.90 -10.74 17.95
C TRP A 126 -12.53 -10.22 16.67
N TYR A 127 -11.68 -9.93 15.68
CA TYR A 127 -12.11 -9.70 14.31
C TYR A 127 -12.28 -11.06 13.59
N ILE A 128 -13.49 -11.34 13.17
CA ILE A 128 -13.84 -12.56 12.45
C ILE A 128 -14.10 -12.23 10.99
N PRO A 129 -13.25 -12.65 10.04
CA PRO A 129 -13.50 -12.46 8.62
C PRO A 129 -14.68 -13.30 8.16
N VAL A 130 -15.63 -12.68 7.47
CA VAL A 130 -16.86 -13.36 7.00
C VAL A 130 -16.96 -13.47 5.49
N GLY A 131 -16.05 -12.83 4.76
CA GLY A 131 -15.97 -12.91 3.30
C GLY A 131 -15.72 -11.56 2.65
N ASP A 132 -15.83 -11.55 1.33
CA ASP A 132 -15.59 -10.39 0.50
C ASP A 132 -16.84 -10.02 -0.31
N ALA A 133 -16.98 -8.73 -0.61
CA ALA A 133 -18.01 -8.23 -1.50
C ALA A 133 -17.43 -7.19 -2.48
N SER A 134 -18.15 -6.90 -3.57
CA SER A 134 -17.75 -5.79 -4.43
C SER A 134 -18.01 -4.46 -3.73
N ALA A 135 -17.10 -3.49 -3.88
CA ALA A 135 -17.30 -2.14 -3.35
C ALA A 135 -18.59 -1.50 -3.87
N GLN A 136 -19.01 -1.82 -5.10
CA GLN A 136 -20.27 -1.35 -5.65
C GLN A 136 -21.47 -1.86 -4.86
N ALA A 137 -21.52 -3.16 -4.55
CA ALA A 137 -22.62 -3.75 -3.78
C ALA A 137 -22.70 -3.19 -2.35
N VAL A 138 -21.54 -2.96 -1.73
CA VAL A 138 -21.45 -2.34 -0.40
C VAL A 138 -21.92 -0.88 -0.45
N ARG A 139 -21.50 -0.08 -1.43
CA ARG A 139 -21.90 1.31 -1.58
C ARG A 139 -23.41 1.47 -1.84
N GLN A 140 -24.02 0.57 -2.59
CA GLN A 140 -25.47 0.56 -2.82
C GLN A 140 -26.29 0.33 -1.54
N ARG A 141 -25.69 -0.26 -0.52
CA ARG A 141 -26.31 -0.58 0.77
C ARG A 141 -25.71 0.21 1.93
N TRP A 142 -24.92 1.22 1.63
CA TRP A 142 -24.16 1.98 2.63
C TRP A 142 -25.00 2.54 3.76
N ASP A 143 -26.17 3.09 3.43
CA ASP A 143 -27.09 3.68 4.40
C ASP A 143 -27.56 2.68 5.47
N VAL A 144 -27.62 1.40 5.11
CA VAL A 144 -27.97 0.34 6.04
C VAL A 144 -26.74 -0.18 6.76
N LEU A 145 -25.69 -0.54 6.01
CA LEU A 145 -24.48 -1.17 6.54
C LEU A 145 -23.75 -0.29 7.54
N SER A 146 -23.69 1.02 7.29
CA SER A 146 -23.06 1.99 8.19
C SER A 146 -23.76 2.14 9.56
N THR A 147 -25.01 1.65 9.69
CA THR A 147 -25.75 1.67 10.95
C THR A 147 -25.65 0.38 11.76
N LEU A 148 -25.00 -0.65 11.20
CA LEU A 148 -24.87 -1.95 11.83
C LEU A 148 -23.58 -2.02 12.65
N SER A 149 -23.72 -1.98 13.96
CA SER A 149 -22.58 -2.13 14.88
C SER A 149 -21.99 -3.54 14.83
N GLY A 150 -20.69 -3.65 15.05
CA GLY A 150 -19.95 -4.91 14.95
C GLY A 150 -19.56 -5.32 13.54
N LEU A 151 -20.05 -4.62 12.50
CA LEU A 151 -19.61 -4.81 11.12
C LEU A 151 -18.32 -4.01 10.85
N VAL A 152 -17.33 -4.67 10.28
CA VAL A 152 -16.09 -4.05 9.82
C VAL A 152 -15.99 -4.21 8.31
N MET A 153 -15.69 -3.11 7.62
CA MET A 153 -15.60 -3.04 6.16
C MET A 153 -14.25 -2.45 5.77
N ASN A 154 -13.37 -3.26 5.20
CA ASN A 154 -12.04 -2.84 4.76
C ASN A 154 -11.99 -2.85 3.22
N PHE A 155 -11.85 -1.66 2.63
CA PHE A 155 -11.73 -1.50 1.19
C PHE A 155 -10.30 -1.83 0.74
N TYR A 156 -10.17 -2.53 -0.39
CA TYR A 156 -8.89 -2.89 -0.97
C TYR A 156 -8.95 -2.97 -2.50
N ASP A 157 -7.84 -2.69 -3.15
CA ASP A 157 -7.75 -2.82 -4.60
C ASP A 157 -7.70 -4.30 -4.99
N THR A 158 -8.52 -4.69 -5.96
CA THR A 158 -8.62 -6.06 -6.47
C THR A 158 -8.86 -6.06 -7.97
N ARG A 159 -9.02 -7.25 -8.54
CA ARG A 159 -9.35 -7.42 -9.96
C ARG A 159 -10.66 -8.16 -10.11
N TYR A 160 -11.50 -7.64 -10.99
CA TYR A 160 -12.74 -8.29 -11.38
C TYR A 160 -12.56 -9.06 -12.68
N TYR A 161 -13.08 -10.27 -12.71
CA TYR A 161 -13.19 -11.12 -13.90
C TYR A 161 -14.64 -11.13 -14.35
N LEU A 162 -14.89 -10.87 -15.65
CA LEU A 162 -16.23 -10.53 -16.16
C LEU A 162 -17.24 -11.68 -16.20
N ASN A 163 -16.98 -12.83 -15.66
CA ASN A 163 -17.95 -13.93 -15.54
C ASN A 163 -18.38 -14.20 -14.09
N GLY A 164 -18.33 -13.18 -13.23
CA GLY A 164 -18.88 -13.24 -11.87
C GLY A 164 -18.06 -14.07 -10.87
N ALA A 165 -16.91 -14.57 -11.28
CA ALA A 165 -16.00 -15.23 -10.34
C ALA A 165 -15.01 -14.20 -9.81
N LEU A 166 -15.17 -13.81 -8.54
CA LEU A 166 -14.16 -13.10 -7.78
C LEU A 166 -13.03 -14.10 -7.46
N PHE A 167 -12.06 -14.25 -8.34
CA PHE A 167 -10.86 -15.00 -8.04
C PHE A 167 -9.87 -14.04 -7.36
N VAL A 168 -9.78 -14.11 -6.05
CA VAL A 168 -8.67 -13.53 -5.29
C VAL A 168 -7.43 -14.37 -5.60
N VAL A 169 -6.63 -13.95 -6.56
CA VAL A 169 -5.28 -14.49 -6.71
C VAL A 169 -4.43 -13.84 -5.62
N LYS A 170 -4.29 -14.53 -4.51
CA LYS A 170 -3.31 -14.17 -3.49
C LYS A 170 -1.93 -14.37 -4.10
N THR A 171 -1.27 -13.30 -4.52
CA THR A 171 0.15 -13.35 -4.84
C THR A 171 0.90 -13.33 -3.51
N ASP A 172 1.37 -14.49 -3.08
CA ASP A 172 2.35 -14.57 -2.02
C ASP A 172 3.61 -13.84 -2.52
N SER A 173 3.92 -12.74 -1.88
CA SER A 173 5.21 -12.05 -2.04
C SER A 173 6.30 -12.96 -1.47
N MET A 174 7.15 -13.48 -2.36
CA MET A 174 8.45 -14.02 -1.99
C MET A 174 9.41 -12.89 -1.60
#